data_55a54adfb02156cd68e2c96f3a16760e
#
_entry.id   55a54adfb02156cd68e2c96f3a16760e
#
_cell.length_a   1.000
_cell.length_b   1.000
_cell.length_c   1.000
_cell.angle_alpha   90.00
_cell.angle_beta   90.00
_cell.angle_gamma   90.00
#
_symmetry.space_group_name_H-M   'P 1'
#
loop_
_entity.id
_entity.type
_entity.pdbx_description
1 polymer ?
#
loop_
_entity_poly.entity_id
_entity_poly.type
_entity_poly.pdbx_seq_one_letter_code
_entity_poly.pdbx_strand_id
1 'polypeptide(L)'
;MKQNKWKHLKFEKYVFVLLLTIELIMSFTFLGFIHIDPISLTTAYIPIVVAGCLLGPLESTLIGLVFGLASMYKASALYVVSDDKIFSPLYSGNPIGSILLSVGSRVLFGFVIGYLFSIIKGRKYEKIGIWILSLISQWIHAFLVFTVMGACFPQLGYTGMSTFHMGINDALIALCCLFW
;
A
#
# COMPACT_ATOMS: atom_id res chain seq x y z
N MET A 1 -11.36 17.61 -31.64
CA MET A 1 -10.44 16.67 -30.98
C MET A 1 -9.64 17.26 -29.79
N LYS A 2 -9.09 18.47 -29.85
CA LYS A 2 -8.34 19.09 -28.72
C LYS A 2 -9.15 19.31 -27.44
N GLN A 3 -10.43 19.69 -27.53
CA GLN A 3 -11.26 20.04 -26.37
C GLN A 3 -11.59 18.83 -25.47
N ASN A 4 -11.73 17.60 -26.02
CA ASN A 4 -11.96 16.40 -25.26
C ASN A 4 -10.71 15.94 -24.49
N LYS A 5 -9.51 16.13 -25.07
CA LYS A 5 -8.24 15.82 -24.40
C LYS A 5 -8.00 16.68 -23.14
N TRP A 6 -8.35 17.97 -23.20
CA TRP A 6 -8.23 18.88 -22.06
C TRP A 6 -9.21 18.57 -20.92
N LYS A 7 -10.43 18.13 -21.24
CA LYS A 7 -11.41 17.68 -20.24
C LYS A 7 -10.94 16.42 -19.53
N HIS A 8 -10.37 15.46 -20.27
CA HIS A 8 -9.83 14.21 -19.71
C HIS A 8 -8.65 14.48 -18.76
N LEU A 9 -7.68 15.29 -19.17
CA LEU A 9 -6.54 15.68 -18.34
C LEU A 9 -6.95 16.43 -17.05
N LYS A 10 -7.99 17.28 -17.11
CA LYS A 10 -8.52 17.92 -15.91
C LYS A 10 -9.16 16.91 -14.96
N PHE A 11 -9.95 15.97 -15.48
CA PHE A 11 -10.59 14.92 -14.69
C PHE A 11 -9.54 14.05 -13.97
N GLU A 12 -8.52 13.59 -14.66
CA GLU A 12 -7.43 12.79 -14.07
C GLU A 12 -6.74 13.53 -12.91
N LYS A 13 -6.47 14.83 -13.07
CA LYS A 13 -5.88 15.67 -12.01
C LYS A 13 -6.79 15.78 -10.79
N TYR A 14 -8.10 15.97 -10.98
CA TYR A 14 -9.05 16.02 -9.86
C TYR A 14 -9.13 14.68 -9.12
N VAL A 15 -9.18 13.58 -9.84
CA VAL A 15 -9.18 12.23 -9.24
C VAL A 15 -7.89 11.99 -8.48
N PHE A 16 -6.74 12.36 -9.02
CA PHE A 16 -5.45 12.23 -8.34
C PHE A 16 -5.42 13.03 -7.03
N VAL A 17 -5.80 14.30 -7.05
CA VAL A 17 -5.83 15.14 -5.84
C VAL A 17 -6.81 14.60 -4.81
N LEU A 18 -7.98 14.11 -5.24
CA LEU A 18 -8.96 13.47 -4.36
C LEU A 18 -8.37 12.22 -3.69
N LEU A 19 -7.77 11.31 -4.44
CA LEU A 19 -7.16 10.09 -3.91
C LEU A 19 -5.98 10.40 -2.99
N LEU A 20 -5.17 11.40 -3.31
CA LEU A 20 -4.08 11.87 -2.46
C LEU A 20 -4.61 12.42 -1.12
N THR A 21 -5.71 13.18 -1.16
CA THR A 21 -6.36 13.70 0.06
C THR A 21 -6.92 12.56 0.91
N ILE A 22 -7.57 11.57 0.29
CA ILE A 22 -8.08 10.39 0.98
C ILE A 22 -6.91 9.62 1.63
N GLU A 23 -5.80 9.43 0.90
CA GLU A 23 -4.61 8.76 1.41
C GLU A 23 -4.04 9.45 2.66
N LEU A 24 -3.93 10.79 2.63
CA LEU A 24 -3.47 11.56 3.78
C LEU A 24 -4.44 11.41 4.97
N ILE A 25 -5.75 11.51 4.74
CA ILE A 25 -6.75 11.31 5.80
C ILE A 25 -6.63 9.90 6.38
N MET A 26 -6.56 8.86 5.55
CA MET A 26 -6.41 7.48 6.00
C MET A 26 -5.12 7.26 6.78
N SER A 27 -3.99 7.79 6.29
CA SER A 27 -2.69 7.63 6.95
C SER A 27 -2.65 8.22 8.36
N PHE A 28 -3.38 9.31 8.62
CA PHE A 28 -3.37 10.00 9.93
C PHE A 28 -4.60 9.70 10.82
N THR A 29 -5.53 8.89 10.34
CA THR A 29 -6.69 8.45 11.12
C THR A 29 -6.62 6.95 11.43
N PHE A 30 -7.56 6.47 12.26
CA PHE A 30 -7.73 5.04 12.52
C PHE A 30 -8.20 4.25 11.28
N LEU A 31 -8.72 4.93 10.26
CA LEU A 31 -9.21 4.30 9.03
C LEU A 31 -8.11 3.62 8.23
N GLY A 32 -6.87 4.12 8.26
CA GLY A 32 -5.76 3.54 7.52
C GLY A 32 -5.08 2.36 8.20
N PHE A 33 -5.24 2.25 9.53
CA PHE A 33 -4.62 1.21 10.36
C PHE A 33 -5.63 0.75 11.41
N ILE A 34 -6.36 -0.30 11.10
CA ILE A 34 -7.34 -0.88 12.02
C ILE A 34 -6.59 -1.90 12.88
N HIS A 35 -6.40 -1.56 14.17
CA HIS A 35 -5.81 -2.47 15.14
C HIS A 35 -6.88 -3.46 15.61
N ILE A 36 -6.73 -4.72 15.21
CA ILE A 36 -7.50 -5.86 15.71
C ILE A 36 -6.46 -6.80 16.31
N ASP A 37 -6.27 -6.78 17.64
CA ASP A 37 -5.29 -7.65 18.29
C ASP A 37 -5.48 -9.12 17.86
N PRO A 38 -4.44 -9.81 17.45
CA PRO A 38 -3.01 -9.47 17.46
C PRO A 38 -2.50 -8.84 16.14
N ILE A 39 -3.35 -8.42 15.23
CA ILE A 39 -2.98 -8.04 13.86
C ILE A 39 -3.47 -6.62 13.56
N SER A 40 -2.59 -5.80 12.94
CA SER A 40 -2.96 -4.49 12.38
C SER A 40 -3.33 -4.63 10.91
N LEU A 41 -4.61 -4.48 10.59
CA LEU A 41 -5.06 -4.46 9.19
C LEU A 41 -4.79 -3.09 8.58
N THR A 42 -3.96 -3.05 7.56
CA THR A 42 -3.67 -1.81 6.81
C THR A 42 -4.66 -1.66 5.66
N THR A 43 -5.49 -0.63 5.69
CA THR A 43 -6.44 -0.29 4.61
C THR A 43 -5.94 0.87 3.73
N ALA A 44 -4.89 1.57 4.14
CA ALA A 44 -4.30 2.69 3.43
C ALA A 44 -3.69 2.33 2.05
N TYR A 45 -3.61 1.06 1.67
CA TYR A 45 -3.24 0.65 0.32
C TYR A 45 -4.37 0.85 -0.71
N ILE A 46 -5.63 1.02 -0.28
CA ILE A 46 -6.81 1.11 -1.18
C ILE A 46 -6.71 2.29 -2.16
N PRO A 47 -6.39 3.53 -1.74
CA PRO A 47 -6.22 4.64 -2.67
C PRO A 47 -5.15 4.39 -3.73
N ILE A 48 -4.08 3.66 -3.39
CA ILE A 48 -3.01 3.28 -4.33
C ILE A 48 -3.56 2.36 -5.41
N VAL A 49 -4.34 1.35 -5.02
CA VAL A 49 -4.97 0.39 -5.95
C VAL A 49 -5.94 1.10 -6.88
N VAL A 50 -6.79 1.99 -6.34
CA VAL A 50 -7.74 2.78 -7.13
C VAL A 50 -7.00 3.70 -8.11
N ALA A 51 -5.92 4.36 -7.68
CA ALA A 51 -5.09 5.17 -8.55
C ALA A 51 -4.45 4.35 -9.68
N GLY A 52 -3.92 3.17 -9.35
CA GLY A 52 -3.35 2.26 -10.35
C GLY A 52 -4.37 1.82 -11.40
N CYS A 53 -5.61 1.55 -10.98
CA CYS A 53 -6.69 1.15 -11.88
C CYS A 53 -7.17 2.29 -12.79
N LEU A 54 -7.36 3.50 -12.23
CA LEU A 54 -7.97 4.63 -12.93
C LEU A 54 -6.96 5.50 -13.69
N LEU A 55 -5.82 5.80 -13.07
CA LEU A 55 -4.85 6.79 -13.55
C LEU A 55 -3.62 6.13 -14.16
N GLY A 56 -3.05 5.12 -13.49
CA GLY A 56 -1.90 4.39 -14.01
C GLY A 56 -0.72 4.28 -13.03
N PRO A 57 0.44 3.76 -13.52
CA PRO A 57 1.55 3.41 -12.64
C PRO A 57 2.26 4.61 -12.01
N LEU A 58 2.29 5.76 -12.67
CA LEU A 58 2.96 6.95 -12.13
C LEU A 58 2.19 7.50 -10.92
N GLU A 59 0.90 7.70 -11.06
CA GLU A 59 0.02 8.26 -10.03
C GLU A 59 -0.09 7.32 -8.82
N SER A 60 -0.22 6.01 -9.05
CA SER A 60 -0.22 5.03 -7.95
C SER A 60 1.12 4.98 -7.22
N THR A 61 2.24 5.13 -7.93
CA THR A 61 3.57 5.24 -7.33
C THR A 61 3.71 6.48 -6.46
N LEU A 62 3.22 7.63 -6.93
CA LEU A 62 3.25 8.89 -6.16
C LEU A 62 2.39 8.81 -4.90
N ILE A 63 1.20 8.23 -4.97
CA ILE A 63 0.37 8.00 -3.76
C ILE A 63 1.06 7.01 -2.82
N GLY A 64 1.68 5.95 -3.34
CA GLY A 64 2.50 5.03 -2.56
C GLY A 64 3.68 5.70 -1.85
N LEU A 65 4.31 6.68 -2.50
CA LEU A 65 5.35 7.51 -1.88
C LEU A 65 4.80 8.31 -0.69
N VAL A 66 3.66 8.96 -0.86
CA VAL A 66 3.01 9.75 0.20
C VAL A 66 2.60 8.85 1.37
N PHE A 67 2.01 7.68 1.09
CA PHE A 67 1.71 6.68 2.11
C PHE A 67 2.96 6.25 2.88
N GLY A 68 4.05 5.94 2.18
CA GLY A 68 5.32 5.54 2.79
C GLY A 68 5.91 6.62 3.70
N LEU A 69 5.89 7.89 3.26
CA LEU A 69 6.36 9.02 4.05
C LEU A 69 5.48 9.26 5.29
N ALA A 70 4.16 9.18 5.14
CA ALA A 70 3.22 9.31 6.25
C ALA A 70 3.39 8.18 7.28
N SER A 71 3.58 6.92 6.82
CA SER A 71 3.87 5.77 7.68
C SER A 71 5.18 5.95 8.45
N MET A 72 6.24 6.40 7.79
CA MET A 72 7.54 6.68 8.42
C MET A 72 7.43 7.80 9.46
N TYR A 73 6.71 8.88 9.13
CA TYR A 73 6.48 9.99 10.06
C TYR A 73 5.71 9.52 11.31
N LYS A 74 4.61 8.77 11.10
CA LYS A 74 3.79 8.23 12.19
C LYS A 74 4.58 7.29 13.08
N ALA A 75 5.39 6.39 12.52
CA ALA A 75 6.26 5.49 13.27
C ALA A 75 7.36 6.21 14.07
N SER A 76 7.69 7.45 13.70
CA SER A 76 8.65 8.30 14.42
C SER A 76 8.00 9.12 15.54
N ALA A 77 6.67 9.09 15.69
CA ALA A 77 5.99 9.80 16.76
C ALA A 77 6.17 9.12 18.12
N LEU A 78 6.25 9.91 19.20
CA LEU A 78 6.59 9.45 20.56
C LEU A 78 5.54 8.49 21.19
N TYR A 79 4.32 8.48 20.65
CA TYR A 79 3.20 7.69 21.17
C TYR A 79 2.96 6.37 20.43
N VAL A 80 3.90 5.96 19.59
CA VAL A 80 3.73 4.76 18.74
C VAL A 80 4.10 3.48 19.51
N VAL A 81 3.35 2.41 19.28
CA VAL A 81 3.56 1.08 19.84
C VAL A 81 4.93 0.53 19.44
N SER A 82 5.55 -0.28 20.30
CA SER A 82 6.92 -0.78 20.15
C SER A 82 7.17 -1.48 18.80
N ASP A 83 6.18 -2.19 18.28
CA ASP A 83 6.33 -3.00 17.08
C ASP A 83 6.38 -2.15 15.79
N ASP A 84 5.77 -0.96 15.81
CA ASP A 84 5.81 -0.03 14.67
C ASP A 84 7.11 0.76 14.56
N LYS A 85 7.98 0.72 15.60
CA LYS A 85 9.26 1.45 15.62
C LYS A 85 10.24 1.01 14.54
N ILE A 86 10.10 -0.20 14.01
CA ILE A 86 10.92 -0.69 12.90
C ILE A 86 10.73 0.13 11.61
N PHE A 87 9.57 0.79 11.45
CA PHE A 87 9.30 1.69 10.34
C PHE A 87 9.91 3.08 10.51
N SER A 88 10.46 3.38 11.69
CA SER A 88 11.11 4.66 12.00
C SER A 88 12.61 4.58 11.82
N PRO A 89 13.23 5.44 11.02
CA PRO A 89 14.68 5.51 10.89
C PRO A 89 15.38 5.97 12.18
N LEU A 90 14.64 6.58 13.12
CA LEU A 90 15.18 7.11 14.36
C LEU A 90 15.27 6.04 15.47
N TYR A 91 14.37 5.05 15.46
CA TYR A 91 14.21 4.11 16.58
C TYR A 91 14.51 2.65 16.22
N SER A 92 14.65 2.31 14.95
CA SER A 92 14.81 0.92 14.49
C SER A 92 16.20 0.32 14.67
N GLY A 93 17.23 1.18 14.88
CA GLY A 93 18.64 0.75 14.84
C GLY A 93 19.20 0.50 13.42
N ASN A 94 18.36 0.49 12.39
CA ASN A 94 18.76 0.38 10.97
C ASN A 94 18.01 1.43 10.13
N PRO A 95 18.50 2.67 10.03
CA PRO A 95 17.80 3.75 9.32
C PRO A 95 17.51 3.45 7.86
N ILE A 96 18.47 2.85 7.15
CA ILE A 96 18.32 2.50 5.72
C ILE A 96 17.24 1.44 5.57
N GLY A 97 17.27 0.40 6.40
CA GLY A 97 16.25 -0.66 6.40
C GLY A 97 14.84 -0.10 6.65
N SER A 98 14.71 0.86 7.59
CA SER A 98 13.43 1.51 7.88
C SER A 98 12.89 2.35 6.72
N ILE A 99 13.76 3.09 6.03
CA ILE A 99 13.36 3.86 4.84
C ILE A 99 12.91 2.91 3.72
N LEU A 100 13.66 1.83 3.48
CA LEU A 100 13.29 0.82 2.49
C LEU A 100 11.97 0.12 2.87
N LEU A 101 11.78 -0.18 4.15
CA LEU A 101 10.58 -0.81 4.66
C LEU A 101 9.37 0.12 4.58
N SER A 102 9.51 1.38 5.01
CA SER A 102 8.40 2.34 5.07
C SER A 102 8.07 2.93 3.70
N VAL A 103 9.08 3.40 2.97
CA VAL A 103 8.87 4.12 1.71
C VAL A 103 9.08 3.20 0.51
N GLY A 104 10.18 2.46 0.47
CA GLY A 104 10.55 1.63 -0.67
C GLY A 104 9.49 0.58 -1.02
N SER A 105 8.98 -0.15 -0.02
CA SER A 105 7.95 -1.18 -0.23
C SER A 105 6.64 -0.60 -0.78
N ARG A 106 6.22 0.59 -0.33
CA ARG A 106 4.98 1.25 -0.77
C ARG A 106 5.11 1.86 -2.17
N VAL A 107 6.25 2.46 -2.47
CA VAL A 107 6.58 2.96 -3.81
C VAL A 107 6.61 1.81 -4.81
N LEU A 108 7.29 0.71 -4.46
CA LEU A 108 7.35 -0.48 -5.30
C LEU A 108 5.97 -1.11 -5.48
N PHE A 109 5.16 -1.18 -4.42
CA PHE A 109 3.77 -1.65 -4.51
C PHE A 109 2.95 -0.80 -5.48
N GLY A 110 2.99 0.53 -5.35
CA GLY A 110 2.28 1.46 -6.23
C GLY A 110 2.68 1.28 -7.70
N PHE A 111 3.99 1.12 -7.97
CA PHE A 111 4.49 0.86 -9.31
C PHE A 111 4.00 -0.48 -9.86
N VAL A 112 4.16 -1.57 -9.09
CA VAL A 112 3.78 -2.93 -9.51
C VAL A 112 2.29 -3.01 -9.78
N ILE A 113 1.44 -2.53 -8.86
CA ILE A 113 -0.02 -2.61 -9.01
C ILE A 113 -0.51 -1.78 -10.20
N GLY A 114 -0.01 -0.55 -10.34
CA GLY A 114 -0.35 0.32 -11.47
C GLY A 114 0.10 -0.26 -12.82
N TYR A 115 1.27 -0.88 -12.86
CA TYR A 115 1.78 -1.55 -14.05
C TYR A 115 0.92 -2.78 -14.41
N LEU A 116 0.54 -3.60 -13.44
CA LEU A 116 -0.34 -4.75 -13.66
C LEU A 116 -1.71 -4.32 -14.20
N PHE A 117 -2.31 -3.26 -13.66
CA PHE A 117 -3.55 -2.72 -14.21
C PHE A 117 -3.37 -2.21 -15.65
N SER A 118 -2.25 -1.57 -15.96
CA SER A 118 -1.97 -1.10 -17.32
C SER A 118 -1.88 -2.23 -18.35
N ILE A 119 -1.37 -3.41 -17.96
CA ILE A 119 -1.32 -4.61 -18.80
C ILE A 119 -2.72 -5.18 -19.07
N ILE A 120 -3.62 -5.10 -18.10
CA ILE A 120 -4.97 -5.66 -18.20
C ILE A 120 -5.89 -4.74 -19.00
N LYS A 121 -5.66 -3.44 -18.96
CA LYS A 121 -6.45 -2.40 -19.61
C LYS A 121 -6.54 -2.63 -21.13
N GLY A 122 -7.77 -2.57 -21.68
CA GLY A 122 -8.04 -2.79 -23.10
C GLY A 122 -8.08 -4.26 -23.53
N ARG A 123 -7.95 -5.23 -22.63
CA ARG A 123 -8.04 -6.67 -22.97
C ARG A 123 -9.48 -7.19 -22.86
N LYS A 124 -9.78 -8.29 -23.56
CA LYS A 124 -11.10 -8.93 -23.58
C LYS A 124 -11.67 -9.22 -22.17
N TYR A 125 -10.81 -9.52 -21.21
CA TYR A 125 -11.18 -9.86 -19.83
C TYR A 125 -10.83 -8.76 -18.83
N GLU A 126 -10.79 -7.50 -19.27
CA GLU A 126 -10.40 -6.35 -18.43
C GLU A 126 -11.18 -6.29 -17.11
N LYS A 127 -12.51 -6.39 -17.16
CA LYS A 127 -13.35 -6.32 -15.94
C LYS A 127 -13.01 -7.41 -14.93
N ILE A 128 -12.88 -8.66 -15.39
CA ILE A 128 -12.52 -9.80 -14.53
C ILE A 128 -11.11 -9.61 -13.97
N GLY A 129 -10.17 -9.16 -14.80
CA GLY A 129 -8.80 -8.89 -14.39
C GLY A 129 -8.72 -7.80 -13.33
N ILE A 130 -9.51 -6.73 -13.44
CA ILE A 130 -9.58 -5.67 -12.42
C ILE A 130 -10.08 -6.24 -11.08
N TRP A 131 -11.15 -7.04 -11.08
CA TRP A 131 -11.66 -7.68 -9.85
C TRP A 131 -10.63 -8.59 -9.19
N ILE A 132 -10.02 -9.49 -9.97
CA ILE A 132 -9.00 -10.41 -9.44
C ILE A 132 -7.81 -9.65 -8.88
N LEU A 133 -7.28 -8.66 -9.63
CA LEU A 133 -6.11 -7.90 -9.22
C LEU A 133 -6.38 -7.05 -7.98
N SER A 134 -7.58 -6.47 -7.87
CA SER A 134 -7.99 -5.73 -6.67
C SER A 134 -8.06 -6.63 -5.43
N LEU A 135 -8.57 -7.86 -5.56
CA LEU A 135 -8.63 -8.83 -4.46
C LEU A 135 -7.23 -9.29 -4.02
N ILE A 136 -6.32 -9.56 -4.95
CA ILE A 136 -4.98 -10.02 -4.61
C ILE A 136 -4.00 -8.90 -4.26
N SER A 137 -4.39 -7.64 -4.43
CA SER A 137 -3.52 -6.47 -4.18
C SER A 137 -3.01 -6.41 -2.74
N GLN A 138 -3.84 -6.78 -1.76
CA GLN A 138 -3.45 -6.86 -0.35
C GLN A 138 -2.33 -7.87 -0.14
N TRP A 139 -2.40 -9.03 -0.79
CA TRP A 139 -1.35 -10.06 -0.72
C TRP A 139 -0.04 -9.58 -1.33
N ILE A 140 -0.12 -8.86 -2.46
CA ILE A 140 1.06 -8.26 -3.11
C ILE A 140 1.70 -7.24 -2.17
N HIS A 141 0.89 -6.38 -1.53
CA HIS A 141 1.36 -5.39 -0.57
C HIS A 141 2.05 -6.06 0.64
N ALA A 142 1.37 -7.01 1.28
CA ALA A 142 1.90 -7.74 2.43
C ALA A 142 3.20 -8.47 2.08
N PHE A 143 3.23 -9.16 0.94
CA PHE A 143 4.43 -9.86 0.47
C PHE A 143 5.64 -8.93 0.31
N LEU A 144 5.45 -7.75 -0.29
CA LEU A 144 6.52 -6.77 -0.46
C LEU A 144 7.02 -6.24 0.90
N VAL A 145 6.11 -5.89 1.81
CA VAL A 145 6.46 -5.39 3.14
C VAL A 145 7.25 -6.44 3.92
N PHE A 146 6.74 -7.67 4.00
CA PHE A 146 7.40 -8.75 4.75
C PHE A 146 8.72 -9.18 4.14
N THR A 147 8.84 -9.17 2.80
CA THR A 147 10.11 -9.46 2.13
C THR A 147 11.19 -8.44 2.52
N VAL A 148 10.87 -7.14 2.47
CA VAL A 148 11.79 -6.09 2.88
C VAL A 148 12.09 -6.18 4.38
N MET A 149 11.08 -6.45 5.21
CA MET A 149 11.24 -6.61 6.65
C MET A 149 12.19 -7.77 6.99
N GLY A 150 12.00 -8.94 6.40
CA GLY A 150 12.89 -10.10 6.62
C GLY A 150 14.31 -9.87 6.12
N ALA A 151 14.49 -9.13 5.01
CA ALA A 151 15.80 -8.79 4.48
C ALA A 151 16.55 -7.73 5.33
N CYS A 152 15.85 -6.72 5.83
CA CYS A 152 16.46 -5.59 6.54
C CYS A 152 16.57 -5.80 8.07
N PHE A 153 15.71 -6.68 8.62
CA PHE A 153 15.60 -6.94 10.07
C PHE A 153 15.61 -8.44 10.39
N PRO A 154 16.67 -9.18 10.04
CA PRO A 154 16.73 -10.64 10.25
C PRO A 154 16.65 -11.04 11.72
N GLN A 155 17.02 -10.12 12.65
CA GLN A 155 16.93 -10.33 14.09
C GLN A 155 15.51 -10.52 14.62
N LEU A 156 14.48 -10.14 13.84
CA LEU A 156 13.08 -10.34 14.22
C LEU A 156 12.57 -11.76 13.93
N GLY A 157 13.41 -12.62 13.33
CA GLY A 157 13.09 -14.01 13.06
C GLY A 157 12.04 -14.25 11.95
N TYR A 158 11.69 -13.20 11.19
CA TYR A 158 10.80 -13.34 10.04
C TYR A 158 11.54 -14.02 8.89
N THR A 159 11.29 -15.31 8.72
CA THR A 159 11.73 -16.07 7.53
C THR A 159 10.67 -15.96 6.44
N GLY A 160 11.03 -16.15 5.16
CA GLY A 160 10.06 -16.01 4.05
C GLY A 160 8.79 -16.87 4.19
N MET A 161 8.84 -17.97 4.95
CA MET A 161 7.68 -18.83 5.21
C MET A 161 6.76 -18.24 6.30
N SER A 162 7.29 -17.63 7.35
CA SER A 162 6.49 -16.95 8.37
C SER A 162 5.82 -15.68 7.81
N THR A 163 6.49 -15.00 6.87
CA THR A 163 5.90 -13.87 6.15
C THR A 163 4.70 -14.29 5.29
N PHE A 164 4.77 -15.47 4.69
CA PHE A 164 3.66 -16.01 3.90
C PHE A 164 2.45 -16.39 4.76
N HIS A 165 2.68 -16.99 5.93
CA HIS A 165 1.59 -17.32 6.87
C HIS A 165 0.90 -16.08 7.46
N MET A 166 1.65 -15.03 7.80
CA MET A 166 1.06 -13.77 8.28
C MET A 166 0.23 -13.10 7.17
N GLY A 167 0.74 -13.03 5.94
CA GLY A 167 -0.01 -12.50 4.80
C GLY A 167 -1.29 -13.27 4.48
N ILE A 168 -1.30 -14.60 4.66
CA ILE A 168 -2.51 -15.43 4.53
C ILE A 168 -3.53 -15.09 5.63
N ASN A 169 -3.10 -14.96 6.87
CA ASN A 169 -3.99 -14.64 7.98
C ASN A 169 -4.64 -13.26 7.80
N ASP A 170 -3.88 -12.24 7.38
CA ASP A 170 -4.40 -10.90 7.09
C ASP A 170 -5.44 -10.94 5.96
N ALA A 171 -5.20 -11.71 4.91
CA ALA A 171 -6.12 -11.85 3.80
C ALA A 171 -7.39 -12.66 4.19
N LEU A 172 -7.27 -13.67 5.04
CA LEU A 172 -8.40 -14.42 5.56
C LEU A 172 -9.29 -13.56 6.46
N ILE A 173 -8.69 -12.72 7.31
CA ILE A 173 -9.43 -11.78 8.15
C ILE A 173 -10.14 -10.73 7.29
N ALA A 174 -9.47 -10.17 6.27
CA ALA A 174 -10.09 -9.24 5.34
C ALA A 174 -11.26 -9.87 4.58
N LEU A 175 -11.14 -11.14 4.18
CA LEU A 175 -12.23 -11.92 3.58
C LEU A 175 -13.39 -12.14 4.57
N CYS A 176 -13.10 -12.50 5.81
CA CYS A 176 -14.14 -12.67 6.84
C CYS A 176 -14.88 -11.37 7.13
N CYS A 177 -14.19 -10.22 7.15
CA CYS A 177 -14.82 -8.91 7.33
C CYS A 177 -15.66 -8.45 6.13
N LEU A 178 -15.42 -9.00 4.92
CA LEU A 178 -16.22 -8.71 3.72
C LEU A 178 -17.52 -9.53 3.64
N PHE A 179 -17.61 -10.64 4.40
CA PHE A 179 -18.77 -11.53 4.44
C PHE A 179 -19.63 -11.36 5.71
N TRP A 180 -19.30 -10.39 6.58
CA TRP A 180 -20.07 -9.97 7.75
C TRP A 180 -20.58 -8.55 7.57
#